data_ed1efc2aef1ca7774f1a9ffbf4abc18f
#
_entry.id   ed1efc2aef1ca7774f1a9ffbf4abc18f
#
_cell.length_a   1.000
_cell.length_b   1.000
_cell.length_c   1.000
_cell.angle_alpha   90.00
_cell.angle_beta   90.00
_cell.angle_gamma   90.00
#
_symmetry.space_group_name_H-M   'P 1'
#
loop_
_entity.id
_entity.type
_entity.pdbx_description
1 polymer ?
#
loop_
_entity_poly.entity_id
_entity_poly.type
_entity_poly.pdbx_seq_one_letter_code
_entity_poly.pdbx_strand_id
1 'polypeptide(L)'
;MTFYVVKGALDACGRGCDSWIEAEGQIVSGTAARLKAFLDRHRDRNLPIYFASPGGNLDQAIVMGNMLHARPATARVGRTLVRECGFEAQDSDVCMKLKQSGRELHGDLFTGGAICASACPYLLAGAPVHEVAPDAVLGVHSTKVILSFRGGQPDPSVVAAADQRSHERADRMVQAYLAKMGIDAGLLGLAKSVRFEDIHVLTREEIARFGLDRRDFVETPWRFASNGLNMMHKVAFARGPGETSFRLLQWSVTCLDANRFALHFQRPASANPGLTSVSIAAGDSKPAYLISLSARGANVDPKGSSIEQWGLRMPRPTLQSLFDRPQAEFTETSFTPDGRRAPQTIQLSNDGSAGALRDLVATCPPAKEPVPIQTTRAAGETATK
;
A
#
# COMPACT_ATOMS: atom_id res chain seq x y z
N MET A 1 12.22 6.78 17.85
CA MET A 1 11.09 5.92 17.47
C MET A 1 10.30 5.56 18.70
N THR A 2 8.98 5.68 18.63
CA THR A 2 8.00 5.37 19.67
C THR A 2 7.20 4.13 19.27
N PHE A 3 6.80 3.31 20.26
CA PHE A 3 6.05 2.08 20.05
C PHE A 3 4.79 2.12 20.89
N TYR A 4 3.63 1.83 20.29
CA TYR A 4 2.36 1.77 20.99
C TYR A 4 1.39 0.79 20.32
N VAL A 5 0.41 0.30 21.09
CA VAL A 5 -0.63 -0.59 20.58
C VAL A 5 -1.81 0.25 20.15
N VAL A 6 -2.37 -0.07 19.01
CA VAL A 6 -3.54 0.61 18.44
C VAL A 6 -4.63 -0.42 18.18
N LYS A 7 -5.86 -0.03 18.47
CA LYS A 7 -7.09 -0.71 18.05
C LYS A 7 -7.81 0.13 17.01
N GLY A 8 -8.10 -0.47 15.87
CA GLY A 8 -8.85 0.15 14.77
C GLY A 8 -10.24 -0.42 14.59
N ALA A 9 -10.81 -0.18 13.43
CA ALA A 9 -12.02 -0.84 12.99
C ALA A 9 -11.75 -2.34 12.71
N LEU A 10 -12.81 -3.13 12.58
CA LEU A 10 -12.71 -4.51 12.12
C LEU A 10 -11.95 -4.55 10.79
N ASP A 11 -11.03 -5.51 10.66
CA ASP A 11 -10.20 -5.71 9.46
C ASP A 11 -9.28 -4.52 9.07
N ALA A 12 -9.05 -3.57 9.98
CA ALA A 12 -8.22 -2.38 9.70
C ALA A 12 -6.78 -2.71 9.29
N CYS A 13 -6.22 -3.81 9.81
CA CYS A 13 -4.86 -4.29 9.50
C CYS A 13 -4.86 -5.58 8.67
N GLY A 14 -5.94 -5.87 7.97
CA GLY A 14 -6.19 -7.07 7.18
C GLY A 14 -7.25 -7.96 7.82
N ARG A 15 -7.70 -8.96 7.10
CA ARG A 15 -8.82 -9.81 7.50
C ARG A 15 -8.61 -10.45 8.89
N GLY A 16 -9.57 -10.22 9.79
CA GLY A 16 -9.51 -10.69 11.18
C GLY A 16 -8.55 -9.90 12.07
N CYS A 17 -7.97 -8.81 11.57
CA CYS A 17 -7.01 -7.98 12.28
C CYS A 17 -7.59 -6.59 12.57
N ASP A 18 -7.79 -6.26 13.86
CA ASP A 18 -8.28 -4.96 14.33
C ASP A 18 -7.29 -4.24 15.25
N SER A 19 -6.14 -4.86 15.52
CA SER A 19 -5.16 -4.34 16.46
C SER A 19 -3.74 -4.54 15.92
N TRP A 20 -2.89 -3.54 16.09
CA TRP A 20 -1.49 -3.57 15.64
C TRP A 20 -0.56 -2.80 16.57
N ILE A 21 0.73 -3.01 16.36
CA ILE A 21 1.79 -2.19 16.95
C ILE A 21 2.19 -1.13 15.93
N GLU A 22 2.15 0.13 16.31
CA GLU A 22 2.76 1.21 15.55
C GLU A 22 4.17 1.47 16.05
N ALA A 23 5.10 1.65 15.12
CA ALA A 23 6.50 1.97 15.34
C ALA A 23 6.86 3.22 14.52
N GLU A 24 6.72 4.39 15.10
CA GLU A 24 6.88 5.66 14.36
C GLU A 24 8.07 6.50 14.81
N GLY A 25 8.58 7.30 13.87
CA GLY A 25 9.61 8.30 14.11
C GLY A 25 11.04 7.79 13.93
N GLN A 26 12.01 8.65 14.23
CA GLN A 26 13.42 8.42 13.96
C GLN A 26 14.02 7.30 14.84
N ILE A 27 14.84 6.46 14.25
CA ILE A 27 15.64 5.44 14.94
C ILE A 27 16.86 6.14 15.55
N VAL A 28 16.91 6.21 16.87
CA VAL A 28 18.00 6.87 17.62
C VAL A 28 18.66 5.89 18.59
N SER A 29 19.77 6.27 19.21
CA SER A 29 20.41 5.45 20.27
C SER A 29 19.39 5.04 21.34
N GLY A 30 19.46 3.80 21.79
CA GLY A 30 18.56 3.19 22.78
C GLY A 30 17.18 2.78 22.23
N THR A 31 16.90 2.95 20.92
CA THR A 31 15.63 2.52 20.34
C THR A 31 15.45 1.00 20.44
N ALA A 32 16.50 0.22 20.22
CA ALA A 32 16.45 -1.23 20.34
C ALA A 32 16.09 -1.71 21.76
N ALA A 33 16.63 -1.05 22.79
CA ALA A 33 16.29 -1.36 24.17
C ALA A 33 14.81 -1.04 24.49
N ARG A 34 14.28 0.07 23.95
CA ARG A 34 12.85 0.40 24.06
C ARG A 34 11.96 -0.60 23.36
N LEU A 35 12.32 -1.03 22.13
CA LEU A 35 11.58 -2.07 21.43
C LEU A 35 11.57 -3.37 22.23
N LYS A 36 12.72 -3.79 22.75
CA LYS A 36 12.80 -4.99 23.59
C LYS A 36 11.85 -4.92 24.77
N ALA A 37 11.94 -3.85 25.55
CA ALA A 37 11.07 -3.65 26.72
C ALA A 37 9.59 -3.59 26.35
N PHE A 38 9.25 -3.02 25.19
CA PHE A 38 7.89 -2.98 24.67
C PHE A 38 7.39 -4.38 24.29
N LEU A 39 8.17 -5.13 23.51
CA LEU A 39 7.81 -6.48 23.08
C LEU A 39 7.73 -7.46 24.27
N ASP A 40 8.57 -7.30 25.30
CA ASP A 40 8.52 -8.13 26.52
C ASP A 40 7.22 -7.91 27.30
N ARG A 41 6.68 -6.68 27.31
CA ARG A 41 5.38 -6.36 27.94
C ARG A 41 4.17 -6.90 27.15
N HIS A 42 4.31 -7.07 25.84
CA HIS A 42 3.25 -7.50 24.93
C HIS A 42 3.51 -8.88 24.31
N ARG A 43 4.30 -9.72 24.99
CA ARG A 43 4.77 -11.02 24.47
C ARG A 43 3.64 -11.97 24.06
N ASP A 44 2.49 -11.87 24.72
CA ASP A 44 1.34 -12.76 24.51
C ASP A 44 0.44 -12.30 23.34
N ARG A 45 0.77 -11.17 22.72
CA ARG A 45 0.03 -10.61 21.59
C ARG A 45 0.88 -10.70 20.32
N ASN A 46 0.47 -11.55 19.38
CA ASN A 46 1.11 -11.64 18.06
C ASN A 46 0.49 -10.62 17.10
N LEU A 47 0.73 -9.33 17.37
CA LEU A 47 0.20 -8.24 16.55
C LEU A 47 1.17 -7.91 15.40
N PRO A 48 0.66 -7.58 14.20
CA PRO A 48 1.50 -7.03 13.14
C PRO A 48 2.09 -5.68 13.56
N ILE A 49 3.31 -5.40 13.10
CA ILE A 49 4.04 -4.17 13.41
C ILE A 49 4.05 -3.30 12.14
N TYR A 50 3.58 -2.07 12.26
CA TYR A 50 3.62 -1.09 11.19
C TYR A 50 4.72 -0.07 11.45
N PHE A 51 5.52 0.20 10.43
CA PHE A 51 6.64 1.13 10.49
C PHE A 51 6.32 2.41 9.72
N ALA A 52 6.47 3.56 10.40
CA ALA A 52 6.46 4.90 9.82
C ALA A 52 7.73 5.64 10.28
N SER A 53 8.82 5.53 9.52
CA SER A 53 10.12 6.02 9.98
C SER A 53 10.96 6.61 8.84
N PRO A 54 11.58 7.79 9.06
CA PRO A 54 12.59 8.32 8.15
C PRO A 54 13.94 7.58 8.26
N GLY A 55 14.06 6.55 9.14
CA GLY A 55 15.31 5.85 9.40
C GLY A 55 16.09 6.42 10.59
N GLY A 56 17.40 6.46 10.48
CA GLY A 56 18.33 6.95 11.50
C GLY A 56 19.48 5.99 11.79
N ASN A 57 19.67 5.59 13.04
CA ASN A 57 20.80 4.76 13.45
C ASN A 57 20.69 3.32 12.91
N LEU A 58 21.60 2.98 12.00
CA LEU A 58 21.62 1.68 11.32
C LEU A 58 21.92 0.51 12.28
N ASP A 59 22.84 0.70 13.25
CA ASP A 59 23.15 -0.36 14.24
C ASP A 59 21.92 -0.71 15.05
N GLN A 60 21.15 0.28 15.49
CA GLN A 60 19.90 0.07 16.21
C GLN A 60 18.85 -0.65 15.33
N ALA A 61 18.76 -0.28 14.03
CA ALA A 61 17.85 -0.93 13.09
C ALA A 61 18.19 -2.42 12.93
N ILE A 62 19.48 -2.77 12.77
CA ILE A 62 19.95 -4.16 12.67
C ILE A 62 19.70 -4.94 13.95
N VAL A 63 19.94 -4.34 15.12
CA VAL A 63 19.66 -4.99 16.42
C VAL A 63 18.15 -5.26 16.55
N MET A 64 17.31 -4.29 16.22
CA MET A 64 15.84 -4.47 16.24
C MET A 64 15.39 -5.51 15.23
N GLY A 65 15.95 -5.52 14.01
CA GLY A 65 15.65 -6.54 13.01
C GLY A 65 16.01 -7.96 13.48
N ASN A 66 17.14 -8.13 14.15
CA ASN A 66 17.49 -9.41 14.76
C ASN A 66 16.51 -9.85 15.87
N MET A 67 15.95 -8.90 16.64
CA MET A 67 14.91 -9.20 17.63
C MET A 67 13.61 -9.67 16.98
N LEU A 68 13.23 -9.06 15.85
CA LEU A 68 12.06 -9.47 15.09
C LEU A 68 12.27 -10.83 14.43
N HIS A 69 13.47 -11.10 13.92
CA HIS A 69 13.80 -12.37 13.30
C HIS A 69 13.72 -13.56 14.27
N ALA A 70 13.98 -13.34 15.54
CA ALA A 70 13.94 -14.35 16.59
C ALA A 70 12.52 -14.69 17.08
N ARG A 71 11.46 -14.15 16.47
CA ARG A 71 10.06 -14.34 16.88
C ARG A 71 9.12 -14.39 15.68
N PRO A 72 7.91 -14.97 15.79
CA PRO A 72 6.91 -14.85 14.77
C PRO A 72 6.44 -13.37 14.70
N ALA A 73 6.97 -12.63 13.75
CA ALA A 73 6.64 -11.23 13.55
C ALA A 73 6.22 -10.99 12.10
N THR A 74 5.17 -10.21 11.92
CA THR A 74 4.76 -9.62 10.63
C THR A 74 5.04 -8.13 10.68
N ALA A 75 5.87 -7.65 9.77
CA ALA A 75 6.24 -6.24 9.64
C ALA A 75 5.67 -5.64 8.35
N ARG A 76 5.11 -4.43 8.46
CA ARG A 76 4.49 -3.71 7.35
C ARG A 76 4.89 -2.24 7.38
N VAL A 77 4.72 -1.55 6.25
CA VAL A 77 4.87 -0.10 6.18
C VAL A 77 3.48 0.53 6.28
N GLY A 78 3.30 1.41 7.27
CA GLY A 78 2.05 2.07 7.53
C GLY A 78 2.20 3.12 8.62
N ARG A 79 1.26 4.05 8.69
CA ARG A 79 1.18 5.09 9.72
C ARG A 79 -0.21 5.12 10.34
N THR A 80 -0.27 5.42 11.61
CA THR A 80 -1.52 5.53 12.37
C THR A 80 -1.89 6.98 12.61
N LEU A 81 -3.16 7.32 12.37
CA LEU A 81 -3.78 8.53 12.92
C LEU A 81 -4.49 8.15 14.22
N VAL A 82 -3.93 8.58 15.34
CA VAL A 82 -4.48 8.32 16.67
C VAL A 82 -5.66 9.24 16.91
N ARG A 83 -6.84 8.67 17.20
CA ARG A 83 -8.09 9.42 17.36
C ARG A 83 -8.11 10.25 18.64
N GLU A 84 -7.46 9.77 19.72
CA GLU A 84 -7.36 10.48 20.97
C GLU A 84 -6.55 11.78 20.88
N CYS A 85 -5.75 11.95 19.83
CA CYS A 85 -5.07 13.22 19.56
C CYS A 85 -6.06 14.33 19.11
N GLY A 86 -7.26 13.96 18.67
CA GLY A 86 -8.28 14.91 18.25
C GLY A 86 -7.82 15.79 17.08
N PHE A 87 -7.85 17.11 17.28
CA PHE A 87 -7.39 18.10 16.29
C PHE A 87 -5.90 18.42 16.39
N GLU A 88 -5.19 17.86 17.39
CA GLU A 88 -3.76 18.04 17.54
C GLU A 88 -2.99 17.35 16.41
N ALA A 89 -1.86 17.94 16.00
CA ALA A 89 -0.96 17.28 15.08
C ALA A 89 -0.43 15.97 15.70
N GLN A 90 -0.30 14.94 14.87
CA GLN A 90 0.10 13.60 15.33
C GLN A 90 1.51 13.55 15.92
N ASP A 91 2.34 14.55 15.66
CA ASP A 91 3.69 14.75 16.18
C ASP A 91 3.79 15.86 17.24
N SER A 92 2.65 16.44 17.66
CA SER A 92 2.63 17.42 18.77
C SER A 92 3.04 16.77 20.09
N ASP A 93 3.59 17.57 21.01
CA ASP A 93 3.98 17.09 22.34
C ASP A 93 2.83 16.43 23.11
N VAL A 94 1.61 16.92 22.91
CA VAL A 94 0.39 16.38 23.55
C VAL A 94 0.10 14.99 23.01
N CYS A 95 0.07 14.83 21.68
CA CYS A 95 -0.18 13.56 21.04
C CYS A 95 0.96 12.55 21.32
N MET A 96 2.22 13.00 21.31
CA MET A 96 3.37 12.15 21.62
C MET A 96 3.35 11.64 23.07
N LYS A 97 2.88 12.42 24.04
CA LYS A 97 2.68 11.95 25.43
C LYS A 97 1.61 10.86 25.51
N LEU A 98 0.52 10.98 24.73
CA LEU A 98 -0.51 9.93 24.65
C LEU A 98 0.09 8.63 24.06
N LYS A 99 0.81 8.72 22.95
CA LYS A 99 1.48 7.56 22.30
C LYS A 99 2.51 6.87 23.23
N GLN A 100 3.12 7.62 24.14
CA GLN A 100 4.09 7.10 25.12
C GLN A 100 3.44 6.65 26.43
N SER A 101 2.15 6.79 26.61
CA SER A 101 1.44 6.51 27.88
C SER A 101 1.41 5.02 28.24
N GLY A 102 1.70 4.12 27.30
CA GLY A 102 1.61 2.66 27.50
C GLY A 102 0.18 2.11 27.45
N ARG A 103 -0.84 2.96 27.23
CA ARG A 103 -2.22 2.53 27.01
C ARG A 103 -2.43 2.07 25.58
N GLU A 104 -3.42 1.20 25.35
CA GLU A 104 -3.95 0.94 24.02
C GLU A 104 -4.71 2.17 23.52
N LEU A 105 -4.43 2.61 22.29
CA LEU A 105 -5.03 3.77 21.67
C LEU A 105 -5.95 3.33 20.53
N HIS A 106 -6.88 4.21 20.13
CA HIS A 106 -7.71 3.96 18.95
C HIS A 106 -7.19 4.78 17.77
N GLY A 107 -7.23 4.19 16.58
CA GLY A 107 -6.71 4.88 15.41
C GLY A 107 -7.13 4.30 14.09
N ASP A 108 -6.77 5.02 13.03
CA ASP A 108 -6.97 4.63 11.66
C ASP A 108 -5.61 4.38 10.99
N LEU A 109 -5.49 3.23 10.32
CA LEU A 109 -4.26 2.80 9.67
C LEU A 109 -4.24 3.24 8.20
N PHE A 110 -3.13 3.85 7.80
CA PHE A 110 -2.89 4.28 6.42
C PHE A 110 -1.55 3.74 5.93
N THR A 111 -1.56 3.11 4.75
CA THR A 111 -0.34 2.75 4.03
C THR A 111 0.06 3.84 3.03
N GLY A 112 -0.92 4.56 2.47
CA GLY A 112 -0.69 5.66 1.55
C GLY A 112 0.13 6.79 2.17
N GLY A 113 1.28 7.07 1.54
CA GLY A 113 2.24 8.06 2.02
C GLY A 113 2.95 7.70 3.32
N ALA A 114 2.81 6.45 3.81
CA ALA A 114 3.64 5.95 4.90
C ALA A 114 5.05 5.69 4.39
N ILE A 115 6.05 6.12 5.15
CA ILE A 115 7.45 6.10 4.73
C ILE A 115 8.25 5.20 5.66
N CYS A 116 9.03 4.28 5.07
CA CYS A 116 10.09 3.54 5.74
C CYS A 116 11.38 3.76 4.93
N ALA A 117 12.24 4.67 5.39
CA ALA A 117 13.41 5.12 4.64
C ALA A 117 14.71 4.89 5.39
N SER A 118 15.84 4.94 4.67
CA SER A 118 17.20 4.88 5.21
C SER A 118 17.48 3.59 6.00
N ALA A 119 17.61 3.66 7.31
CA ALA A 119 17.81 2.49 8.17
C ALA A 119 16.52 1.65 8.39
N CYS A 120 15.34 2.19 8.10
CA CYS A 120 14.06 1.49 8.33
C CYS A 120 13.86 0.24 7.45
N PRO A 121 14.19 0.18 6.15
CA PRO A 121 14.11 -1.04 5.34
C PRO A 121 14.90 -2.21 5.92
N TYR A 122 16.03 -1.95 6.57
CA TYR A 122 16.80 -3.01 7.24
C TYR A 122 16.08 -3.54 8.47
N LEU A 123 15.40 -2.67 9.23
CA LEU A 123 14.56 -3.11 10.35
C LEU A 123 13.37 -3.94 9.86
N LEU A 124 12.66 -3.48 8.82
CA LEU A 124 11.54 -4.19 8.19
C LEU A 124 11.96 -5.60 7.76
N ALA A 125 13.09 -5.71 7.06
CA ALA A 125 13.66 -6.96 6.54
C ALA A 125 13.99 -7.99 7.63
N GLY A 126 14.09 -7.57 8.88
CA GLY A 126 14.34 -8.47 10.01
C GLY A 126 13.15 -9.35 10.38
N ALA A 127 11.93 -8.97 10.09
CA ALA A 127 10.77 -9.80 10.39
C ALA A 127 10.69 -11.02 9.46
N PRO A 128 10.28 -12.21 9.96
CA PRO A 128 10.06 -13.38 9.11
C PRO A 128 9.05 -13.16 8.01
N VAL A 129 8.01 -12.36 8.28
CA VAL A 129 7.03 -11.92 7.29
C VAL A 129 7.12 -10.40 7.18
N HIS A 130 7.47 -9.91 6.01
CA HIS A 130 7.50 -8.48 5.73
C HIS A 130 6.73 -8.18 4.43
N GLU A 131 5.89 -7.15 4.49
CA GLU A 131 4.93 -6.81 3.43
C GLU A 131 4.94 -5.30 3.18
N VAL A 132 4.94 -4.92 1.91
CA VAL A 132 4.94 -3.52 1.47
C VAL A 132 3.71 -3.27 0.61
N ALA A 133 2.81 -2.41 1.07
CA ALA A 133 1.62 -2.04 0.33
C ALA A 133 1.97 -1.23 -0.94
N PRO A 134 1.13 -1.27 -2.00
CA PRO A 134 1.39 -0.58 -3.26
C PRO A 134 1.61 0.93 -3.15
N ASP A 135 1.01 1.56 -2.16
CA ASP A 135 1.00 3.00 -1.92
C ASP A 135 1.93 3.45 -0.77
N ALA A 136 2.68 2.51 -0.19
CA ALA A 136 3.69 2.78 0.81
C ALA A 136 5.05 3.10 0.15
N VAL A 137 5.86 3.89 0.84
CA VAL A 137 7.17 4.32 0.35
C VAL A 137 8.28 3.59 1.10
N LEU A 138 9.11 2.86 0.36
CA LEU A 138 10.32 2.23 0.87
C LEU A 138 11.52 2.88 0.18
N GLY A 139 12.45 3.47 0.96
CA GLY A 139 13.54 4.27 0.39
C GLY A 139 14.91 3.96 1.00
N VAL A 140 15.94 4.02 0.17
CA VAL A 140 17.33 3.75 0.57
C VAL A 140 18.30 4.83 0.10
N HIS A 141 19.39 5.00 0.83
CA HIS A 141 20.53 5.82 0.46
C HIS A 141 21.80 5.36 1.19
N SER A 142 22.96 5.97 0.86
CA SER A 142 24.24 5.65 1.49
C SER A 142 24.27 5.99 2.99
N THR A 143 25.12 5.29 3.71
CA THR A 143 25.30 5.51 5.16
C THR A 143 26.36 6.59 5.38
N LYS A 144 26.10 7.51 6.31
CA LYS A 144 27.10 8.46 6.83
C LYS A 144 27.67 7.93 8.13
N VAL A 145 28.98 7.81 8.19
CA VAL A 145 29.69 7.45 9.41
C VAL A 145 30.03 8.71 10.18
N ILE A 146 29.78 8.72 11.48
CA ILE A 146 30.16 9.80 12.39
C ILE A 146 31.36 9.31 13.20
N LEU A 147 32.55 9.91 12.92
CA LEU A 147 33.75 9.64 13.66
C LEU A 147 33.85 10.57 14.87
N SER A 148 34.21 10.01 16.00
CA SER A 148 34.51 10.77 17.22
C SER A 148 35.92 10.44 17.68
N PHE A 149 36.72 11.42 17.87
CA PHE A 149 38.14 11.29 18.34
C PHE A 149 38.23 11.86 19.76
N ARG A 150 39.00 11.18 20.60
CA ARG A 150 39.37 11.72 21.92
C ARG A 150 40.69 12.46 21.80
N GLY A 151 40.72 13.69 22.30
CA GLY A 151 41.95 14.56 22.23
C GLY A 151 41.87 15.64 21.16
N GLY A 152 43.03 16.17 20.74
CA GLY A 152 43.13 17.19 19.70
C GLY A 152 42.70 16.68 18.31
N GLN A 153 42.61 17.60 17.34
CA GLN A 153 42.25 17.28 15.97
C GLN A 153 43.30 16.35 15.33
N PRO A 154 42.90 15.12 14.90
CA PRO A 154 43.85 14.18 14.32
C PRO A 154 44.32 14.64 12.93
N ASP A 155 45.42 14.09 12.45
CA ASP A 155 45.90 14.28 11.09
C ASP A 155 44.82 13.88 10.07
N PRO A 156 44.63 14.64 8.97
CA PRO A 156 43.64 14.31 7.95
C PRO A 156 43.77 12.90 7.37
N SER A 157 44.97 12.38 7.24
CA SER A 157 45.23 11.01 6.77
C SER A 157 44.70 9.94 7.75
N VAL A 158 44.82 10.20 9.05
CA VAL A 158 44.28 9.33 10.11
C VAL A 158 42.76 9.35 10.09
N VAL A 159 42.15 10.53 9.88
CA VAL A 159 40.70 10.68 9.73
C VAL A 159 40.20 9.88 8.53
N ALA A 160 40.82 10.08 7.35
CA ALA A 160 40.45 9.38 6.12
C ALA A 160 40.58 7.85 6.27
N ALA A 161 41.67 7.36 6.86
CA ALA A 161 41.86 5.93 7.09
C ALA A 161 40.86 5.36 8.11
N ALA A 162 40.45 6.13 9.13
CA ALA A 162 39.45 5.73 10.10
C ALA A 162 38.04 5.69 9.46
N ASP A 163 37.71 6.68 8.63
CA ASP A 163 36.49 6.76 7.88
C ASP A 163 36.32 5.56 6.94
N GLN A 164 37.32 5.27 6.12
CA GLN A 164 37.34 4.13 5.22
C GLN A 164 37.09 2.80 5.99
N ARG A 165 37.85 2.54 7.06
CA ARG A 165 37.70 1.33 7.87
C ARG A 165 36.33 1.22 8.50
N SER A 166 35.73 2.34 8.90
CA SER A 166 34.40 2.37 9.49
C SER A 166 33.31 2.04 8.47
N HIS A 167 33.43 2.59 7.24
CA HIS A 167 32.54 2.23 6.13
C HIS A 167 32.67 0.75 5.75
N GLU A 168 33.88 0.22 5.59
CA GLU A 168 34.09 -1.20 5.30
C GLU A 168 33.52 -2.12 6.40
N ARG A 169 33.63 -1.71 7.67
CA ARG A 169 33.04 -2.46 8.79
C ARG A 169 31.51 -2.43 8.73
N ALA A 170 30.91 -1.27 8.48
CA ALA A 170 29.46 -1.12 8.33
C ALA A 170 28.95 -1.96 7.15
N ASP A 171 29.63 -1.92 6.01
CA ASP A 171 29.29 -2.72 4.83
C ASP A 171 29.29 -4.23 5.14
N ARG A 172 30.38 -4.74 5.77
CA ARG A 172 30.44 -6.15 6.16
C ARG A 172 29.32 -6.55 7.14
N MET A 173 29.00 -5.68 8.09
CA MET A 173 27.91 -5.92 9.04
C MET A 173 26.55 -5.99 8.33
N VAL A 174 26.27 -5.05 7.41
CA VAL A 174 25.04 -5.03 6.62
C VAL A 174 24.96 -6.24 5.72
N GLN A 175 26.04 -6.60 5.01
CA GLN A 175 26.06 -7.80 4.15
C GLN A 175 25.73 -9.07 4.92
N ALA A 176 26.38 -9.27 6.07
CA ALA A 176 26.13 -10.43 6.95
C ALA A 176 24.66 -10.44 7.44
N TYR A 177 24.12 -9.27 7.79
CA TYR A 177 22.74 -9.13 8.20
C TYR A 177 21.77 -9.46 7.08
N LEU A 178 21.93 -8.88 5.88
CA LEU A 178 21.08 -9.14 4.72
C LEU A 178 21.09 -10.63 4.33
N ALA A 179 22.28 -11.25 4.31
CA ALA A 179 22.40 -12.68 4.05
C ALA A 179 21.63 -13.52 5.08
N LYS A 180 21.72 -13.17 6.37
CA LYS A 180 20.97 -13.84 7.45
C LYS A 180 19.45 -13.69 7.26
N MET A 181 18.97 -12.53 6.80
CA MET A 181 17.54 -12.25 6.56
C MET A 181 17.04 -12.78 5.20
N GLY A 182 17.91 -13.36 4.38
CA GLY A 182 17.56 -13.84 3.03
C GLY A 182 17.24 -12.72 2.05
N ILE A 183 17.79 -11.53 2.28
CA ILE A 183 17.67 -10.34 1.42
C ILE A 183 18.87 -10.28 0.47
N ASP A 184 18.60 -9.92 -0.79
CA ASP A 184 19.63 -9.82 -1.81
C ASP A 184 20.64 -8.69 -1.48
N ALA A 185 21.94 -9.00 -1.57
CA ALA A 185 23.03 -8.07 -1.28
C ALA A 185 23.05 -6.84 -2.23
N GLY A 186 22.41 -6.94 -3.39
CA GLY A 186 22.22 -5.82 -4.32
C GLY A 186 21.52 -4.62 -3.71
N LEU A 187 20.72 -4.83 -2.65
CA LEU A 187 20.10 -3.73 -1.89
C LEU A 187 21.18 -2.79 -1.30
N LEU A 188 22.26 -3.33 -0.72
CA LEU A 188 23.36 -2.53 -0.20
C LEU A 188 24.09 -1.83 -1.35
N GLY A 189 24.33 -2.52 -2.48
CA GLY A 189 24.94 -1.92 -3.66
C GLY A 189 24.16 -0.71 -4.17
N LEU A 190 22.83 -0.85 -4.29
CA LEU A 190 21.95 0.24 -4.67
C LEU A 190 22.00 1.39 -3.64
N ALA A 191 21.87 1.08 -2.36
CA ALA A 191 21.92 2.09 -1.30
C ALA A 191 23.22 2.90 -1.36
N LYS A 192 24.37 2.26 -1.56
CA LYS A 192 25.68 2.92 -1.68
C LYS A 192 25.81 3.82 -2.91
N SER A 193 25.07 3.56 -3.98
CA SER A 193 25.08 4.40 -5.20
C SER A 193 24.28 5.69 -5.05
N VAL A 194 23.45 5.79 -4.01
CA VAL A 194 22.61 6.96 -3.74
C VAL A 194 23.32 7.85 -2.71
N ARG A 195 23.45 9.15 -3.00
CA ARG A 195 24.08 10.10 -2.06
C ARG A 195 23.30 10.14 -0.74
N PHE A 196 23.96 10.47 0.35
CA PHE A 196 23.33 10.52 1.68
C PHE A 196 22.18 11.54 1.77
N GLU A 197 22.27 12.63 1.02
CA GLU A 197 21.29 13.73 0.97
C GLU A 197 20.06 13.40 0.12
N ASP A 198 20.15 12.36 -0.70
CA ASP A 198 19.10 11.91 -1.60
C ASP A 198 18.40 10.65 -1.06
N ILE A 199 17.26 10.31 -1.63
CA ILE A 199 16.55 9.05 -1.35
C ILE A 199 16.15 8.41 -2.67
N HIS A 200 16.57 7.16 -2.88
CA HIS A 200 16.03 6.32 -3.93
C HIS A 200 14.81 5.57 -3.39
N VAL A 201 13.63 5.87 -3.95
CA VAL A 201 12.39 5.14 -3.65
C VAL A 201 12.41 3.86 -4.46
N LEU A 202 12.35 2.72 -3.76
CA LEU A 202 12.35 1.41 -4.39
C LEU A 202 11.08 1.19 -5.21
N THR A 203 11.24 0.76 -6.46
CA THR A 203 10.13 0.29 -7.29
C THR A 203 9.61 -1.05 -6.78
N ARG A 204 8.43 -1.47 -7.23
CA ARG A 204 7.88 -2.79 -6.86
C ARG A 204 8.78 -3.94 -7.34
N GLU A 205 9.42 -3.78 -8.51
CA GLU A 205 10.37 -4.73 -9.07
C GLU A 205 11.62 -4.86 -8.17
N GLU A 206 12.15 -3.74 -7.69
CA GLU A 206 13.30 -3.72 -6.78
C GLU A 206 12.97 -4.34 -5.43
N ILE A 207 11.79 -4.01 -4.86
CA ILE A 207 11.28 -4.62 -3.63
C ILE A 207 11.20 -6.14 -3.75
N ALA A 208 10.66 -6.65 -4.87
CA ALA A 208 10.56 -8.07 -5.13
C ALA A 208 11.94 -8.71 -5.40
N ARG A 209 12.77 -8.07 -6.23
CA ARG A 209 14.12 -8.53 -6.59
C ARG A 209 15.02 -8.67 -5.36
N PHE A 210 15.00 -7.70 -4.46
CA PHE A 210 15.79 -7.77 -3.24
C PHE A 210 15.18 -8.69 -2.18
N GLY A 211 13.96 -9.16 -2.38
CA GLY A 211 13.28 -10.05 -1.45
C GLY A 211 12.62 -9.36 -0.27
N LEU A 212 12.47 -8.02 -0.32
CA LEU A 212 11.77 -7.23 0.71
C LEU A 212 10.25 -7.46 0.73
N ASP A 213 9.66 -7.90 -0.36
CA ASP A 213 8.33 -8.47 -0.45
C ASP A 213 8.21 -9.26 -1.77
N ARG A 214 8.14 -10.58 -1.65
CA ARG A 214 8.18 -11.51 -2.81
C ARG A 214 6.82 -11.83 -3.40
N ARG A 215 5.75 -11.27 -2.89
CA ARG A 215 4.39 -11.54 -3.40
C ARG A 215 4.24 -11.05 -4.84
N ASP A 216 3.65 -11.88 -5.68
CA ASP A 216 3.38 -11.55 -7.09
C ASP A 216 2.12 -10.68 -7.25
N PHE A 217 1.28 -10.66 -6.22
CA PHE A 217 0.12 -9.79 -6.12
C PHE A 217 0.12 -9.07 -4.77
N VAL A 218 0.03 -7.75 -4.80
CA VAL A 218 -0.09 -6.89 -3.62
C VAL A 218 -1.14 -5.82 -3.87
N GLU A 219 -1.99 -5.55 -2.90
CA GLU A 219 -3.11 -4.63 -3.05
C GLU A 219 -3.31 -3.74 -1.81
N THR A 220 -3.92 -2.58 -2.00
CA THR A 220 -4.42 -1.75 -0.90
C THR A 220 -5.80 -2.25 -0.45
N PRO A 221 -6.26 -1.96 0.77
CA PRO A 221 -7.67 -2.01 1.07
C PRO A 221 -8.45 -0.99 0.21
N TRP A 222 -9.77 -1.17 0.08
CA TRP A 222 -10.63 -0.15 -0.48
C TRP A 222 -10.65 1.08 0.42
N ARG A 223 -10.54 2.27 -0.17
CA ARG A 223 -10.49 3.54 0.54
C ARG A 223 -11.36 4.58 -0.15
N PHE A 224 -12.00 5.43 0.65
CA PHE A 224 -12.70 6.60 0.15
C PHE A 224 -11.69 7.75 -0.03
N ALA A 225 -11.83 8.48 -1.13
CA ALA A 225 -11.10 9.72 -1.42
C ALA A 225 -12.08 10.83 -1.82
N SER A 226 -11.89 12.02 -1.25
CA SER A 226 -12.75 13.20 -1.46
C SER A 226 -12.04 14.35 -2.21
N ASN A 227 -10.90 14.10 -2.84
CA ASN A 227 -10.06 15.10 -3.51
C ASN A 227 -10.59 15.55 -4.88
N GLY A 228 -11.82 16.08 -4.90
CA GLY A 228 -12.49 16.62 -6.09
C GLY A 228 -13.42 15.65 -6.83
N LEU A 229 -13.15 14.35 -6.79
CA LEU A 229 -14.05 13.30 -7.24
C LEU A 229 -14.28 12.36 -6.07
N ASN A 230 -15.50 12.38 -5.49
CA ASN A 230 -15.85 11.44 -4.44
C ASN A 230 -15.88 10.03 -5.01
N MET A 231 -14.91 9.21 -4.61
CA MET A 231 -14.79 7.83 -5.06
C MET A 231 -14.22 6.93 -3.98
N MET A 232 -14.58 5.67 -4.00
CA MET A 232 -13.78 4.65 -3.35
C MET A 232 -12.83 4.02 -4.38
N HIS A 233 -11.62 3.72 -3.95
CA HIS A 233 -10.59 3.21 -4.86
C HIS A 233 -9.73 2.14 -4.21
N LYS A 234 -9.08 1.34 -5.06
CA LYS A 234 -8.13 0.30 -4.70
C LYS A 234 -7.04 0.24 -5.76
N VAL A 235 -5.82 0.01 -5.32
CA VAL A 235 -4.64 -0.10 -6.16
C VAL A 235 -3.96 -1.43 -5.90
N ALA A 236 -3.47 -2.08 -6.96
CA ALA A 236 -2.66 -3.27 -6.83
C ALA A 236 -1.48 -3.27 -7.81
N PHE A 237 -0.44 -4.02 -7.45
CA PHE A 237 0.59 -4.48 -8.38
C PHE A 237 0.43 -5.98 -8.58
N ALA A 238 0.44 -6.42 -9.83
CA ALA A 238 0.35 -7.82 -10.21
C ALA A 238 1.46 -8.19 -11.19
N ARG A 239 2.01 -9.38 -11.00
CA ARG A 239 2.99 -9.99 -11.91
C ARG A 239 2.52 -11.40 -12.26
N GLY A 240 2.54 -11.73 -13.55
CA GLY A 240 2.22 -13.08 -14.03
C GLY A 240 3.36 -14.07 -13.78
N PRO A 241 3.07 -15.38 -13.88
CA PRO A 241 4.11 -16.42 -13.81
C PRO A 241 5.19 -16.20 -14.87
N GLY A 242 6.46 -16.10 -14.42
CA GLY A 242 7.62 -15.88 -15.31
C GLY A 242 7.83 -14.44 -15.77
N GLU A 243 6.95 -13.50 -15.40
CA GLU A 243 7.15 -12.06 -15.66
C GLU A 243 8.12 -11.46 -14.63
N THR A 244 8.94 -10.51 -15.07
CA THR A 244 9.87 -9.77 -14.21
C THR A 244 9.34 -8.42 -13.77
N SER A 245 8.40 -7.85 -14.53
CA SER A 245 7.79 -6.54 -14.28
C SER A 245 6.39 -6.68 -13.67
N PHE A 246 6.05 -5.72 -12.83
CA PHE A 246 4.71 -5.61 -12.26
C PHE A 246 3.84 -4.68 -13.09
N ARG A 247 2.56 -5.02 -13.19
CA ARG A 247 1.52 -4.17 -13.77
C ARG A 247 0.77 -3.46 -12.66
N LEU A 248 0.62 -2.15 -12.78
CA LEU A 248 -0.23 -1.35 -11.90
C LEU A 248 -1.70 -1.53 -12.32
N LEU A 249 -2.52 -2.00 -11.40
CA LEU A 249 -3.95 -2.21 -11.57
C LEU A 249 -4.70 -1.27 -10.63
N GLN A 250 -5.75 -0.63 -11.12
CA GLN A 250 -6.52 0.32 -10.32
C GLN A 250 -8.01 0.09 -10.53
N TRP A 251 -8.75 0.05 -9.43
CA TRP A 251 -10.20 0.00 -9.42
C TRP A 251 -10.74 1.24 -8.71
N SER A 252 -11.82 1.77 -9.22
CA SER A 252 -12.54 2.84 -8.54
C SER A 252 -14.05 2.66 -8.69
N VAL A 253 -14.80 3.09 -7.68
CA VAL A 253 -16.25 3.17 -7.72
C VAL A 253 -16.64 4.61 -7.48
N THR A 254 -17.44 5.14 -8.39
CA THR A 254 -18.00 6.48 -8.31
C THR A 254 -19.51 6.41 -8.20
N CYS A 255 -20.11 7.41 -7.58
CA CYS A 255 -21.52 7.55 -7.44
C CYS A 255 -22.10 8.31 -8.66
N LEU A 256 -23.06 7.70 -9.35
CA LEU A 256 -23.84 8.40 -10.39
C LEU A 256 -25.05 9.13 -9.77
N ASP A 257 -25.69 8.46 -8.80
CA ASP A 257 -26.71 9.00 -7.90
C ASP A 257 -26.88 8.02 -6.70
N ALA A 258 -27.78 8.31 -5.78
CA ALA A 258 -27.99 7.51 -4.56
C ALA A 258 -28.27 6.01 -4.82
N ASN A 259 -28.71 5.63 -6.01
CA ASN A 259 -29.11 4.27 -6.38
C ASN A 259 -28.22 3.62 -7.44
N ARG A 260 -27.35 4.39 -8.11
CA ARG A 260 -26.54 3.92 -9.24
C ARG A 260 -25.07 4.29 -9.06
N PHE A 261 -24.22 3.33 -9.36
CA PHE A 261 -22.76 3.45 -9.25
C PHE A 261 -22.10 3.03 -10.55
N ALA A 262 -20.86 3.51 -10.75
CA ALA A 262 -20.00 3.06 -11.83
C ALA A 262 -18.72 2.48 -11.21
N LEU A 263 -18.45 1.21 -11.50
CA LEU A 263 -17.17 0.56 -11.25
C LEU A 263 -16.29 0.79 -12.47
N HIS A 264 -15.07 1.26 -12.23
CA HIS A 264 -14.04 1.43 -13.23
C HIS A 264 -12.84 0.56 -12.91
N PHE A 265 -12.22 0.03 -13.95
CA PHE A 265 -10.92 -0.62 -13.89
C PHE A 265 -9.99 0.05 -14.90
N GLN A 266 -8.73 0.24 -14.52
CA GLN A 266 -7.70 0.76 -15.42
C GLN A 266 -6.35 0.10 -15.19
N ARG A 267 -5.57 -0.01 -16.23
CA ARG A 267 -4.19 -0.50 -16.23
C ARG A 267 -3.37 0.15 -17.36
N PRO A 268 -2.03 0.04 -17.33
CA PRO A 268 -1.21 0.38 -18.50
C PRO A 268 -1.69 -0.34 -19.76
N ALA A 269 -1.67 0.34 -20.89
CA ALA A 269 -2.10 -0.22 -22.15
C ALA A 269 -1.22 -1.42 -22.57
N SER A 270 -1.85 -2.45 -23.10
CA SER A 270 -1.16 -3.58 -23.69
C SER A 270 -0.72 -3.28 -25.15
N ALA A 271 0.18 -4.10 -25.68
CA ALA A 271 0.61 -4.00 -27.06
C ALA A 271 -0.55 -4.23 -28.06
N ASN A 272 -1.62 -4.92 -27.66
CA ASN A 272 -2.80 -5.20 -28.47
C ASN A 272 -4.06 -4.67 -27.75
N PRO A 273 -4.30 -3.34 -27.76
CA PRO A 273 -5.46 -2.75 -27.12
C PRO A 273 -6.76 -3.23 -27.79
N GLY A 274 -7.79 -3.47 -26.99
CA GLY A 274 -9.11 -3.88 -27.47
C GLY A 274 -9.33 -5.38 -27.64
N LEU A 275 -8.30 -6.20 -27.46
CA LEU A 275 -8.39 -7.66 -27.49
C LEU A 275 -8.50 -8.27 -26.08
N THR A 276 -9.01 -7.53 -25.11
CA THR A 276 -9.13 -7.99 -23.73
C THR A 276 -10.57 -7.85 -23.26
N SER A 277 -11.13 -8.92 -22.70
CA SER A 277 -12.38 -8.83 -21.95
C SER A 277 -12.10 -8.83 -20.45
N VAL A 278 -12.88 -8.07 -19.70
CA VAL A 278 -12.74 -7.91 -18.26
C VAL A 278 -14.07 -8.23 -17.60
N SER A 279 -14.05 -9.04 -16.54
CA SER A 279 -15.24 -9.36 -15.77
C SER A 279 -14.96 -9.38 -14.27
N ILE A 280 -16.00 -9.19 -13.48
CA ILE A 280 -15.97 -9.28 -12.02
C ILE A 280 -17.15 -10.15 -11.54
N ALA A 281 -16.91 -11.00 -10.55
CA ALA A 281 -17.90 -11.87 -9.94
C ALA A 281 -17.75 -11.88 -8.41
N ALA A 282 -18.84 -12.14 -7.69
CA ALA A 282 -18.84 -12.34 -6.25
C ALA A 282 -19.26 -13.78 -5.94
N GLY A 283 -18.31 -14.61 -5.52
CA GLY A 283 -18.55 -16.05 -5.28
C GLY A 283 -19.10 -16.74 -6.51
N ASP A 284 -20.18 -17.53 -6.36
CA ASP A 284 -20.80 -18.30 -7.44
C ASP A 284 -21.72 -17.46 -8.35
N SER A 285 -21.69 -16.13 -8.24
CA SER A 285 -22.52 -15.27 -9.09
C SER A 285 -22.04 -15.30 -10.55
N LYS A 286 -22.97 -15.05 -11.50
CA LYS A 286 -22.58 -14.89 -12.90
C LYS A 286 -21.63 -13.70 -13.05
N PRO A 287 -20.53 -13.84 -13.81
CA PRO A 287 -19.61 -12.74 -14.09
C PRO A 287 -20.32 -11.56 -14.75
N ALA A 288 -20.09 -10.36 -14.23
CA ALA A 288 -20.50 -9.12 -14.84
C ALA A 288 -19.33 -8.56 -15.68
N TYR A 289 -19.57 -8.32 -16.97
CA TYR A 289 -18.56 -7.86 -17.91
C TYR A 289 -18.46 -6.33 -17.92
N LEU A 290 -17.25 -5.81 -17.83
CA LEU A 290 -16.94 -4.39 -17.96
C LEU A 290 -16.81 -4.04 -19.43
N ILE A 291 -17.37 -2.89 -19.80
CA ILE A 291 -17.29 -2.36 -21.18
C ILE A 291 -16.01 -1.55 -21.31
N SER A 292 -15.25 -1.76 -22.37
CA SER A 292 -14.07 -0.93 -22.67
C SER A 292 -14.49 0.53 -22.89
N LEU A 293 -13.85 1.41 -22.13
CA LEU A 293 -14.05 2.89 -22.23
C LEU A 293 -12.91 3.55 -22.98
N SER A 294 -11.85 2.81 -23.31
CA SER A 294 -10.74 3.32 -24.11
C SER A 294 -11.21 3.53 -25.53
N ALA A 295 -11.38 4.80 -25.92
CA ALA A 295 -11.55 5.14 -27.32
C ALA A 295 -10.32 4.67 -28.12
N ARG A 296 -10.47 4.45 -29.42
CA ARG A 296 -9.35 4.17 -30.35
C ARG A 296 -8.40 5.39 -30.39
N GLY A 297 -7.53 5.50 -29.44
CA GLY A 297 -6.63 6.62 -29.20
C GLY A 297 -6.42 6.66 -27.69
N ALA A 298 -5.26 6.26 -27.23
CA ALA A 298 -4.96 6.00 -25.86
C ALA A 298 -5.42 7.15 -24.93
N ASN A 299 -6.17 6.82 -23.90
CA ASN A 299 -6.21 7.65 -22.72
C ASN A 299 -4.77 7.71 -22.18
N VAL A 300 -4.31 8.90 -21.86
CA VAL A 300 -2.95 9.12 -21.38
C VAL A 300 -3.04 9.51 -19.91
N ASP A 301 -2.25 8.86 -19.08
CA ASP A 301 -2.15 9.26 -17.67
C ASP A 301 -1.46 10.63 -17.53
N PRO A 302 -1.46 11.25 -16.34
CA PRO A 302 -0.79 12.55 -16.14
C PRO A 302 0.72 12.55 -16.45
N LYS A 303 1.34 11.37 -16.58
CA LYS A 303 2.76 11.18 -16.92
C LYS A 303 2.98 10.91 -18.42
N GLY A 304 1.91 10.90 -19.21
CA GLY A 304 1.97 10.65 -20.65
C GLY A 304 1.95 9.18 -21.05
N SER A 305 1.72 8.24 -20.11
CA SER A 305 1.63 6.82 -20.41
C SER A 305 0.25 6.44 -20.91
N SER A 306 0.18 5.57 -21.91
CA SER A 306 -1.09 5.05 -22.40
C SER A 306 -1.76 4.12 -21.40
N ILE A 307 -3.05 4.32 -21.14
CA ILE A 307 -3.85 3.47 -20.24
C ILE A 307 -5.07 2.92 -20.95
N GLU A 308 -5.48 1.73 -20.56
CA GLU A 308 -6.75 1.13 -20.94
C GLU A 308 -7.72 1.20 -19.76
N GLN A 309 -8.99 1.44 -20.06
CA GLN A 309 -10.06 1.59 -19.08
C GLN A 309 -11.28 0.78 -19.45
N TRP A 310 -11.92 0.21 -18.43
CA TRP A 310 -13.21 -0.48 -18.51
C TRP A 310 -14.15 0.06 -17.46
N GLY A 311 -15.44 -0.01 -17.73
CA GLY A 311 -16.47 0.45 -16.82
C GLY A 311 -17.68 -0.45 -16.80
N LEU A 312 -18.36 -0.48 -15.66
CA LEU A 312 -19.61 -1.17 -15.45
C LEU A 312 -20.53 -0.30 -14.59
N ARG A 313 -21.72 0.03 -15.10
CA ARG A 313 -22.76 0.68 -14.30
C ARG A 313 -23.61 -0.36 -13.63
N MET A 314 -23.87 -0.18 -12.34
CA MET A 314 -24.67 -1.13 -11.57
C MET A 314 -25.56 -0.42 -10.54
N PRO A 315 -26.71 -1.01 -10.18
CA PRO A 315 -27.52 -0.52 -9.09
C PRO A 315 -26.86 -0.82 -7.74
N ARG A 316 -27.25 -0.05 -6.73
CA ARG A 316 -26.71 -0.16 -5.36
C ARG A 316 -26.76 -1.60 -4.79
N PRO A 317 -27.89 -2.37 -4.93
CA PRO A 317 -27.90 -3.74 -4.39
C PRO A 317 -26.85 -4.66 -5.00
N THR A 318 -26.61 -4.53 -6.31
CA THR A 318 -25.56 -5.32 -7.00
C THR A 318 -24.16 -4.96 -6.49
N LEU A 319 -23.88 -3.67 -6.30
CA LEU A 319 -22.63 -3.22 -5.72
C LEU A 319 -22.43 -3.74 -4.29
N GLN A 320 -23.49 -3.66 -3.46
CA GLN A 320 -23.45 -4.18 -2.10
C GLN A 320 -23.18 -5.70 -2.09
N SER A 321 -23.89 -6.46 -2.93
CA SER A 321 -23.68 -7.91 -3.06
C SER A 321 -22.24 -8.27 -3.46
N LEU A 322 -21.58 -7.43 -4.26
CA LEU A 322 -20.17 -7.60 -4.62
C LEU A 322 -19.25 -7.44 -3.40
N PHE A 323 -19.54 -6.48 -2.51
CA PHE A 323 -18.73 -6.15 -1.34
C PHE A 323 -19.11 -6.90 -0.05
N ASP A 324 -20.27 -7.55 0.00
CA ASP A 324 -20.70 -8.39 1.13
C ASP A 324 -19.87 -9.69 1.24
N ARG A 325 -19.13 -10.03 0.21
CA ARG A 325 -18.21 -11.17 0.21
C ARG A 325 -16.81 -10.72 0.60
N PRO A 326 -15.98 -11.59 1.21
CA PRO A 326 -14.61 -11.22 1.59
C PRO A 326 -13.72 -10.92 0.38
N GLN A 327 -14.04 -11.48 -0.78
CA GLN A 327 -13.30 -11.32 -2.02
C GLN A 327 -14.25 -11.27 -3.22
N ALA A 328 -13.82 -10.56 -4.26
CA ALA A 328 -14.40 -10.63 -5.60
C ALA A 328 -13.40 -11.28 -6.56
N GLU A 329 -13.91 -12.10 -7.47
CA GLU A 329 -13.09 -12.66 -8.55
C GLU A 329 -13.07 -11.68 -9.71
N PHE A 330 -11.86 -11.21 -10.04
CA PHE A 330 -11.62 -10.33 -11.16
C PHE A 330 -10.87 -11.09 -12.24
N THR A 331 -11.46 -11.22 -13.44
CA THR A 331 -10.88 -11.97 -14.56
C THR A 331 -10.64 -11.07 -15.75
N GLU A 332 -9.38 -11.02 -16.18
CA GLU A 332 -8.93 -10.42 -17.43
C GLU A 332 -8.63 -11.54 -18.42
N THR A 333 -9.31 -11.55 -19.58
CA THR A 333 -9.06 -12.53 -20.63
C THR A 333 -8.45 -11.85 -21.83
N SER A 334 -7.17 -12.04 -22.05
CA SER A 334 -6.47 -11.60 -23.25
C SER A 334 -6.71 -12.57 -24.41
N PHE A 335 -6.74 -12.03 -25.62
CA PHE A 335 -6.84 -12.82 -26.85
C PHE A 335 -5.51 -12.72 -27.59
N THR A 336 -4.91 -13.88 -27.86
CA THR A 336 -3.70 -13.96 -28.67
C THR A 336 -4.05 -13.80 -30.17
N PRO A 337 -3.08 -13.45 -31.05
CA PRO A 337 -3.33 -13.30 -32.49
C PRO A 337 -3.95 -14.52 -33.16
N ASP A 338 -3.67 -15.72 -32.63
CA ASP A 338 -4.27 -16.99 -33.06
C ASP A 338 -5.66 -17.27 -32.43
N GLY A 339 -6.24 -16.29 -31.72
CA GLY A 339 -7.58 -16.36 -31.15
C GLY A 339 -7.71 -17.18 -29.87
N ARG A 340 -6.61 -17.66 -29.29
CA ARG A 340 -6.64 -18.38 -28.01
C ARG A 340 -6.94 -17.43 -26.86
N ARG A 341 -7.71 -17.90 -25.90
CA ARG A 341 -8.01 -17.18 -24.67
C ARG A 341 -6.98 -17.49 -23.60
N ALA A 342 -6.46 -16.46 -22.98
CA ALA A 342 -5.55 -16.57 -21.83
C ALA A 342 -6.16 -15.81 -20.63
N PRO A 343 -7.05 -16.44 -19.83
CA PRO A 343 -7.64 -15.80 -18.67
C PRO A 343 -6.60 -15.69 -17.55
N GLN A 344 -6.57 -14.52 -16.91
CA GLN A 344 -5.85 -14.29 -15.66
C GLN A 344 -6.88 -13.87 -14.61
N THR A 345 -6.99 -14.66 -13.56
CA THR A 345 -7.94 -14.41 -12.48
C THR A 345 -7.21 -13.96 -11.22
N ILE A 346 -7.71 -12.90 -10.62
CA ILE A 346 -7.22 -12.31 -9.38
C ILE A 346 -8.35 -12.39 -8.35
N GLN A 347 -8.04 -12.87 -7.15
CA GLN A 347 -8.94 -12.77 -6.01
C GLN A 347 -8.71 -11.40 -5.35
N LEU A 348 -9.61 -10.46 -5.63
CA LEU A 348 -9.54 -9.09 -5.15
C LEU A 348 -10.17 -9.01 -3.76
N SER A 349 -9.39 -8.66 -2.74
CA SER A 349 -9.90 -8.48 -1.38
C SER A 349 -10.92 -7.32 -1.32
N ASN A 350 -11.97 -7.52 -0.55
CA ASN A 350 -12.94 -6.47 -0.23
C ASN A 350 -12.65 -5.76 1.11
N ASP A 351 -11.44 -5.94 1.65
CA ASP A 351 -11.01 -5.25 2.87
C ASP A 351 -11.18 -3.74 2.73
N GLY A 352 -11.74 -3.11 3.76
CA GLY A 352 -12.00 -1.67 3.79
C GLY A 352 -13.24 -1.20 3.00
N SER A 353 -13.87 -2.08 2.19
CA SER A 353 -14.99 -1.69 1.32
C SER A 353 -16.21 -1.18 2.08
N ALA A 354 -16.55 -1.77 3.22
CA ALA A 354 -17.72 -1.37 4.00
C ALA A 354 -17.64 0.10 4.48
N GLY A 355 -16.48 0.51 4.99
CA GLY A 355 -16.21 1.89 5.37
C GLY A 355 -16.21 2.83 4.17
N ALA A 356 -15.43 2.48 3.14
CA ALA A 356 -15.30 3.29 1.94
C ALA A 356 -16.63 3.48 1.19
N LEU A 357 -17.47 2.42 1.12
CA LEU A 357 -18.80 2.50 0.51
C LEU A 357 -19.76 3.37 1.30
N ARG A 358 -19.76 3.26 2.64
CA ARG A 358 -20.56 4.12 3.50
C ARG A 358 -20.22 5.61 3.26
N ASP A 359 -18.91 5.93 3.23
CA ASP A 359 -18.43 7.30 3.08
C ASP A 359 -18.73 7.80 1.64
N LEU A 360 -18.60 6.95 0.61
CA LEU A 360 -19.00 7.29 -0.75
C LEU A 360 -20.49 7.58 -0.85
N VAL A 361 -21.36 6.71 -0.27
CA VAL A 361 -22.81 6.87 -0.30
C VAL A 361 -23.26 8.17 0.35
N ALA A 362 -22.59 8.59 1.44
CA ALA A 362 -22.88 9.86 2.12
C ALA A 362 -22.66 11.11 1.22
N THR A 363 -21.87 10.96 0.16
CA THR A 363 -21.56 12.07 -0.79
C THR A 363 -22.34 11.97 -2.10
N CYS A 364 -23.18 10.94 -2.27
CA CYS A 364 -23.93 10.73 -3.50
C CYS A 364 -24.99 11.83 -3.72
N PRO A 365 -25.15 12.32 -4.96
CA PRO A 365 -26.29 13.16 -5.29
C PRO A 365 -27.59 12.37 -5.15
N PRO A 366 -28.73 13.04 -4.87
CA PRO A 366 -30.03 12.37 -4.78
C PRO A 366 -30.36 11.64 -6.10
N ALA A 367 -31.15 10.58 -6.00
CA ALA A 367 -31.62 9.87 -7.19
C ALA A 367 -32.40 10.82 -8.10
N LYS A 368 -32.04 10.85 -9.38
CA LYS A 368 -32.85 11.61 -10.35
C LYS A 368 -34.18 10.89 -10.52
N GLU A 369 -35.26 11.62 -10.32
CA GLU A 369 -36.60 11.10 -10.64
C GLU A 369 -36.64 10.65 -12.11
N PRO A 370 -37.27 9.50 -12.40
CA PRO A 370 -37.46 9.10 -13.78
C PRO A 370 -38.30 10.17 -14.47
N VAL A 371 -37.77 10.77 -15.51
CA VAL A 371 -38.55 11.70 -16.35
C VAL A 371 -39.77 10.91 -16.86
N PRO A 372 -40.98 11.32 -16.55
CA PRO A 372 -42.17 10.61 -17.04
C PRO A 372 -42.13 10.61 -18.55
N ILE A 373 -42.16 9.43 -19.15
CA ILE A 373 -42.32 9.26 -20.59
C ILE A 373 -43.67 9.89 -20.95
N GLN A 374 -43.66 11.07 -21.51
CA GLN A 374 -44.85 11.64 -22.12
C GLN A 374 -45.24 10.74 -23.30
N THR A 375 -46.19 9.85 -23.06
CA THR A 375 -46.90 9.14 -24.13
C THR A 375 -47.66 10.22 -24.88
N THR A 376 -47.16 10.70 -26.00
CA THR A 376 -47.94 11.46 -26.99
C THR A 376 -49.05 10.54 -27.46
N ARG A 377 -50.29 10.75 -26.92
CA ARG A 377 -51.49 10.21 -27.51
C ARG A 377 -51.55 10.73 -28.93
N ALA A 378 -51.44 9.85 -29.91
CA ALA A 378 -51.78 10.13 -31.28
C ALA A 378 -53.24 10.63 -31.31
N ALA A 379 -53.43 11.89 -31.72
CA ALA A 379 -54.75 12.43 -31.95
C ALA A 379 -55.41 11.62 -33.08
N GLY A 380 -56.50 10.92 -32.71
CA GLY A 380 -57.27 10.13 -33.66
C GLY A 380 -57.79 11.03 -34.79
N GLU A 381 -57.54 10.61 -36.00
CA GLU A 381 -58.28 11.06 -37.19
C GLU A 381 -59.76 10.71 -37.01
N THR A 382 -60.55 11.74 -36.88
CA THR A 382 -62.01 11.64 -37.10
C THR A 382 -62.24 11.70 -38.61
N ALA A 383 -62.47 10.55 -39.21
CA ALA A 383 -63.08 10.50 -40.56
C ALA A 383 -64.51 11.02 -40.48
N THR A 384 -64.79 12.08 -41.23
CA THR A 384 -66.17 12.51 -41.56
C THR A 384 -66.39 12.26 -43.02
N LYS A 385 -67.60 11.75 -43.27
CA LYS A 385 -68.18 11.37 -44.56
C LYS A 385 -67.88 12.32 -45.71
#